data_fe55c4556156e3360774335c8ebde5bd
#
_entry.id   fe55c4556156e3360774335c8ebde5bd
#
_cell.length_a   1.000
_cell.length_b   1.000
_cell.length_c   1.000
_cell.angle_alpha   90.00
_cell.angle_beta   90.00
_cell.angle_gamma   90.00
#
_symmetry.space_group_name_H-M   'P 1'
#
loop_
_entity.id
_entity.type
_entity.pdbx_description
1 polymer ?
#
loop_
_entity_poly.entity_id
_entity_poly.type
_entity_poly.pdbx_seq_one_letter_code
_entity_poly.pdbx_strand_id
1 'polypeptide(L)'
;MSVRNVVLMPYYFAKDKGYFDREGLRAEIIQMRSNLQVAGVASGELDFMSGVGTAIDAVRKGASLKVIAVLYRAPLFSLLSGSAIKTPKDLLGKKVGVSRIGSESHNAAVWMLTQNGVDVRKVTFIQTGSTIVSMIGLQQNSLDASILSPPFTGEMVVQGFKVLAKTSDVAESPFNGMATSVDKLRSRPERIRKSLKALLESFRRIKQDRSGTVDYIRQSFKVSERIAENSYNEIREVMLDDMIMPEERLQKALEGPYSRSEGEKSLSINEVVDYSILRSLR
;
A
#
# COMPACT_ATOMS: atom_id res chain seq x y z
N MET A 1 6.91 9.38 1.51
CA MET A 1 6.39 8.01 1.74
C MET A 1 6.06 7.82 3.21
N SER A 2 5.14 6.92 3.54
CA SER A 2 4.92 6.45 4.92
C SER A 2 6.19 5.82 5.51
N VAL A 3 6.12 5.18 6.66
CA VAL A 3 7.27 4.46 7.27
C VAL A 3 7.88 3.46 6.28
N ARG A 4 9.21 3.31 6.28
CA ARG A 4 9.92 2.32 5.46
C ARG A 4 9.39 0.92 5.78
N ASN A 5 8.82 0.26 4.79
CA ASN A 5 8.28 -1.10 4.88
C ASN A 5 8.48 -1.85 3.56
N VAL A 6 8.23 -3.15 3.57
CA VAL A 6 8.44 -4.01 2.39
C VAL A 6 7.51 -3.62 1.23
N VAL A 7 6.31 -3.09 1.51
CA VAL A 7 5.36 -2.65 0.49
C VAL A 7 5.92 -1.50 -0.37
N LEU A 8 6.75 -0.65 0.23
CA LEU A 8 7.43 0.46 -0.47
C LEU A 8 8.81 0.07 -1.02
N MET A 9 9.19 -1.20 -0.89
CA MET A 9 10.48 -1.72 -1.34
C MET A 9 10.83 -1.36 -2.79
N PRO A 10 9.92 -1.37 -3.79
CA PRO A 10 10.30 -1.05 -5.15
C PRO A 10 11.02 0.30 -5.33
N TYR A 11 10.69 1.30 -4.52
CA TYR A 11 11.34 2.61 -4.55
C TYR A 11 12.74 2.56 -3.93
N TYR A 12 12.87 1.91 -2.77
CA TYR A 12 14.17 1.74 -2.10
C TYR A 12 15.10 0.88 -2.94
N PHE A 13 14.58 -0.20 -3.52
CA PHE A 13 15.32 -1.08 -4.40
C PHE A 13 15.83 -0.31 -5.64
N ALA A 14 14.96 0.51 -6.27
CA ALA A 14 15.34 1.35 -7.39
C ALA A 14 16.48 2.32 -7.02
N LYS A 15 16.42 2.94 -5.86
CA LYS A 15 17.46 3.85 -5.37
C LYS A 15 18.75 3.09 -5.04
N ASP A 16 18.66 2.05 -4.20
CA ASP A 16 19.83 1.33 -3.67
C ASP A 16 20.58 0.55 -4.78
N LYS A 17 19.88 0.15 -5.85
CA LYS A 17 20.46 -0.51 -7.04
C LYS A 17 20.84 0.46 -8.17
N GLY A 18 20.75 1.77 -7.93
CA GLY A 18 21.19 2.80 -8.87
C GLY A 18 20.32 2.96 -10.12
N TYR A 19 19.05 2.50 -10.11
CA TYR A 19 18.18 2.64 -11.29
C TYR A 19 17.84 4.10 -11.58
N PHE A 20 17.64 4.92 -10.56
CA PHE A 20 17.45 6.36 -10.74
C PHE A 20 18.72 7.04 -11.24
N ASP A 21 19.89 6.66 -10.73
CA ASP A 21 21.17 7.25 -11.13
C ASP A 21 21.48 6.96 -12.60
N ARG A 22 21.14 5.76 -13.11
CA ARG A 22 21.26 5.40 -14.54
C ARG A 22 20.41 6.27 -15.47
N GLU A 23 19.30 6.77 -14.97
CA GLU A 23 18.46 7.74 -15.69
C GLU A 23 18.88 9.21 -15.46
N GLY A 24 20.01 9.44 -14.77
CA GLY A 24 20.50 10.77 -14.44
C GLY A 24 19.64 11.49 -13.39
N LEU A 25 18.98 10.75 -12.52
CA LEU A 25 18.12 11.29 -11.48
C LEU A 25 18.73 11.05 -10.09
N ARG A 26 18.87 12.10 -9.31
CA ARG A 26 19.15 12.00 -7.87
C ARG A 26 17.84 11.85 -7.10
N ALA A 27 17.47 10.63 -6.75
CA ALA A 27 16.22 10.36 -6.06
C ALA A 27 16.34 10.58 -4.55
N GLU A 28 15.45 11.39 -4.00
CA GLU A 28 15.27 11.57 -2.55
C GLU A 28 13.95 10.95 -2.13
N ILE A 29 14.01 10.00 -1.18
CA ILE A 29 12.83 9.33 -0.63
C ILE A 29 12.55 9.92 0.75
N ILE A 30 11.53 10.78 0.82
CA ILE A 30 11.15 11.48 2.05
C ILE A 30 10.00 10.72 2.72
N GLN A 31 10.20 10.38 4.00
CA GLN A 31 9.16 9.74 4.81
C GLN A 31 8.26 10.81 5.43
N MET A 32 6.96 10.72 5.16
CA MET A 32 5.97 11.66 5.70
C MET A 32 4.56 11.05 5.68
N ARG A 33 3.66 11.65 6.44
CA ARG A 33 2.24 11.25 6.46
C ARG A 33 1.57 11.50 5.11
N SER A 34 0.63 10.66 4.73
CA SER A 34 -0.01 10.68 3.41
C SER A 34 -0.69 12.02 3.07
N ASN A 35 -1.32 12.70 4.05
CA ASN A 35 -1.91 14.01 3.83
C ASN A 35 -0.88 15.10 3.48
N LEU A 36 0.32 15.02 4.07
CA LEU A 36 1.42 15.94 3.73
C LEU A 36 1.99 15.65 2.34
N GLN A 37 1.95 14.41 1.87
CA GLN A 37 2.34 14.06 0.50
C GLN A 37 1.45 14.77 -0.53
N VAL A 38 0.12 14.82 -0.30
CA VAL A 38 -0.81 15.55 -1.17
C VAL A 38 -0.47 17.03 -1.24
N ALA A 39 -0.29 17.65 -0.08
CA ALA A 39 0.09 19.07 -0.02
C ALA A 39 1.42 19.36 -0.73
N GLY A 40 2.45 18.53 -0.49
CA GLY A 40 3.76 18.71 -1.11
C GLY A 40 3.75 18.49 -2.64
N VAL A 41 2.93 17.58 -3.17
CA VAL A 41 2.78 17.43 -4.62
C VAL A 41 1.96 18.58 -5.22
N ALA A 42 0.92 19.03 -4.53
CA ALA A 42 0.10 20.14 -4.99
C ALA A 42 0.85 21.47 -4.98
N SER A 43 1.71 21.71 -3.97
CA SER A 43 2.59 22.90 -3.91
C SER A 43 3.78 22.86 -4.87
N GLY A 44 4.09 21.68 -5.44
CA GLY A 44 5.24 21.49 -6.30
C GLY A 44 6.56 21.15 -5.57
N GLU A 45 6.58 21.13 -4.23
CA GLU A 45 7.76 20.74 -3.44
C GLU A 45 8.15 19.28 -3.62
N LEU A 46 7.17 18.39 -3.79
CA LEU A 46 7.39 16.99 -4.13
C LEU A 46 7.09 16.73 -5.60
N ASP A 47 7.93 15.94 -6.25
CA ASP A 47 7.64 15.50 -7.61
C ASP A 47 6.55 14.42 -7.63
N PHE A 48 6.54 13.53 -6.63
CA PHE A 48 5.66 12.36 -6.59
C PHE A 48 5.20 12.03 -5.18
N MET A 49 4.08 11.33 -5.10
CA MET A 49 3.62 10.65 -3.89
C MET A 49 3.34 9.16 -4.18
N SER A 50 3.45 8.31 -3.14
CA SER A 50 3.27 6.86 -3.28
C SER A 50 1.87 6.36 -2.91
N GLY A 51 1.10 7.14 -2.16
CA GLY A 51 -0.22 6.77 -1.66
C GLY A 51 -1.31 6.91 -2.73
N VAL A 52 -1.59 5.86 -3.49
CA VAL A 52 -2.59 5.89 -4.59
C VAL A 52 -3.99 6.18 -4.04
N GLY A 53 -4.45 5.47 -3.01
CA GLY A 53 -5.77 5.72 -2.41
C GLY A 53 -5.91 7.16 -1.92
N THR A 54 -4.87 7.68 -1.25
CA THR A 54 -4.88 9.10 -0.79
C THR A 54 -4.88 10.09 -1.96
N ALA A 55 -4.22 9.76 -3.08
CA ALA A 55 -4.27 10.60 -4.29
C ALA A 55 -5.67 10.58 -4.92
N ILE A 56 -6.33 9.42 -4.98
CA ILE A 56 -7.70 9.28 -5.48
C ILE A 56 -8.67 10.12 -4.62
N ASP A 57 -8.56 10.03 -3.30
CA ASP A 57 -9.40 10.83 -2.38
C ASP A 57 -9.16 12.33 -2.55
N ALA A 58 -7.91 12.73 -2.78
CA ALA A 58 -7.58 14.12 -3.04
C ALA A 58 -8.19 14.61 -4.38
N VAL A 59 -8.14 13.78 -5.44
CA VAL A 59 -8.80 14.07 -6.72
C VAL A 59 -10.32 14.20 -6.54
N ARG A 60 -10.93 13.32 -5.74
CA ARG A 60 -12.37 13.39 -5.41
C ARG A 60 -12.74 14.71 -4.74
N LYS A 61 -11.83 15.28 -3.97
CA LYS A 61 -11.95 16.58 -3.30
C LYS A 61 -11.49 17.77 -4.18
N GLY A 62 -11.21 17.53 -5.47
CA GLY A 62 -10.85 18.58 -6.42
C GLY A 62 -9.37 18.85 -6.61
N ALA A 63 -8.46 18.04 -6.02
CA ALA A 63 -7.04 18.21 -6.25
C ALA A 63 -6.64 17.86 -7.70
N SER A 64 -5.76 18.68 -8.30
CA SER A 64 -5.28 18.49 -9.68
C SER A 64 -4.11 17.49 -9.71
N LEU A 65 -4.40 16.21 -9.42
CA LEU A 65 -3.43 15.11 -9.38
C LEU A 65 -3.79 14.02 -10.39
N LYS A 66 -2.80 13.23 -10.79
CA LYS A 66 -2.96 11.99 -11.56
C LYS A 66 -2.13 10.87 -10.96
N VAL A 67 -2.72 9.70 -10.87
CA VAL A 67 -2.02 8.43 -10.65
C VAL A 67 -1.40 8.01 -11.98
N ILE A 68 -0.08 7.83 -12.01
CA ILE A 68 0.70 7.52 -13.20
C ILE A 68 1.30 6.11 -13.19
N ALA A 69 1.23 5.43 -12.06
CA ALA A 69 1.56 4.02 -11.90
C ALA A 69 0.85 3.44 -10.68
N VAL A 70 0.48 2.16 -10.73
CA VAL A 70 -0.05 1.39 -9.60
C VAL A 70 0.82 0.14 -9.44
N LEU A 71 1.35 -0.11 -8.24
CA LEU A 71 2.23 -1.25 -8.00
C LEU A 71 1.44 -2.54 -7.71
N TYR A 72 0.38 -2.44 -6.92
CA TYR A 72 -0.34 -3.58 -6.40
C TYR A 72 -1.84 -3.49 -6.71
N ARG A 73 -2.45 -4.65 -7.04
CA ARG A 73 -3.89 -4.77 -7.30
C ARG A 73 -4.76 -4.70 -6.04
N ALA A 74 -4.14 -4.92 -4.87
CA ALA A 74 -4.84 -4.93 -3.59
C ALA A 74 -3.93 -4.43 -2.46
N PRO A 75 -4.51 -3.87 -1.39
CA PRO A 75 -3.76 -3.56 -0.18
C PRO A 75 -3.16 -4.82 0.45
N LEU A 76 -2.02 -4.65 1.11
CA LEU A 76 -1.25 -5.73 1.76
C LEU A 76 -1.44 -5.68 3.27
N PHE A 77 -2.70 -5.79 3.72
CA PHE A 77 -3.03 -5.87 5.13
C PHE A 77 -3.58 -7.25 5.48
N SER A 78 -3.18 -7.73 6.64
CA SER A 78 -3.70 -8.95 7.25
C SER A 78 -4.26 -8.64 8.62
N LEU A 79 -5.40 -9.23 8.95
CA LEU A 79 -6.00 -9.23 10.27
C LEU A 79 -5.43 -10.42 11.05
N LEU A 80 -4.63 -10.14 12.07
CA LEU A 80 -3.99 -11.16 12.91
C LEU A 80 -4.58 -11.18 14.31
N SER A 81 -4.56 -12.36 14.94
CA SER A 81 -4.97 -12.57 16.32
C SER A 81 -4.11 -13.59 17.05
N GLY A 82 -4.20 -13.61 18.37
CA GLY A 82 -3.70 -14.70 19.20
C GLY A 82 -4.54 -15.98 19.03
N SER A 83 -4.08 -17.08 19.66
CA SER A 83 -4.67 -18.41 19.49
C SER A 83 -6.12 -18.56 19.98
N ALA A 84 -6.58 -17.67 20.86
CA ALA A 84 -7.96 -17.70 21.41
C ALA A 84 -9.02 -17.30 20.37
N ILE A 85 -8.67 -16.46 19.39
CA ILE A 85 -9.55 -16.01 18.30
C ILE A 85 -9.27 -16.89 17.08
N LYS A 86 -10.30 -17.52 16.54
CA LYS A 86 -10.16 -18.48 15.43
C LYS A 86 -10.72 -17.96 14.12
N THR A 87 -11.72 -17.10 14.19
CA THR A 87 -12.43 -16.55 13.02
C THR A 87 -12.66 -15.05 13.20
N PRO A 88 -12.90 -14.29 12.12
CA PRO A 88 -13.27 -12.87 12.25
C PRO A 88 -14.52 -12.64 13.10
N LYS A 89 -15.47 -13.59 13.16
CA LYS A 89 -16.69 -13.48 13.96
C LYS A 89 -16.45 -13.48 15.47
N ASP A 90 -15.34 -14.08 15.91
CA ASP A 90 -14.96 -14.09 17.34
C ASP A 90 -14.50 -12.70 17.82
N LEU A 91 -14.39 -11.73 16.91
CA LEU A 91 -14.00 -10.35 17.23
C LEU A 91 -15.16 -9.44 17.65
N LEU A 92 -16.38 -9.96 17.73
CA LEU A 92 -17.51 -9.22 18.31
C LEU A 92 -17.24 -8.88 19.79
N GLY A 93 -17.32 -7.60 20.14
CA GLY A 93 -17.02 -7.07 21.47
C GLY A 93 -15.52 -6.97 21.79
N LYS A 94 -14.63 -7.24 20.83
CA LYS A 94 -13.19 -7.32 20.99
C LYS A 94 -12.47 -6.05 20.52
N LYS A 95 -11.18 -5.92 20.91
CA LYS A 95 -10.31 -4.79 20.58
C LYS A 95 -9.44 -5.10 19.36
N VAL A 96 -9.59 -4.32 18.30
CA VAL A 96 -8.80 -4.45 17.06
C VAL A 96 -7.90 -3.23 16.89
N GLY A 97 -6.59 -3.47 16.85
CA GLY A 97 -5.58 -2.44 16.66
C GLY A 97 -5.49 -1.98 15.20
N VAL A 98 -5.53 -0.67 15.00
CA VAL A 98 -5.31 0.00 13.70
C VAL A 98 -4.35 1.17 13.88
N SER A 99 -3.61 1.56 12.84
CA SER A 99 -2.65 2.67 12.99
C SER A 99 -3.32 4.01 13.33
N ARG A 100 -4.46 4.30 12.70
CA ARG A 100 -5.29 5.49 12.95
C ARG A 100 -6.71 5.23 12.47
N ILE A 101 -7.70 5.78 13.18
CA ILE A 101 -9.09 5.77 12.72
C ILE A 101 -9.20 6.56 11.40
N GLY A 102 -9.88 6.00 10.40
CA GLY A 102 -9.98 6.58 9.05
C GLY A 102 -8.74 6.38 8.16
N SER A 103 -7.70 5.68 8.62
CA SER A 103 -6.55 5.31 7.77
C SER A 103 -6.82 4.08 6.93
N GLU A 104 -5.92 3.77 5.98
CA GLU A 104 -6.00 2.55 5.16
C GLU A 104 -6.08 1.27 6.02
N SER A 105 -5.36 1.19 7.15
CA SER A 105 -5.45 0.02 8.04
C SER A 105 -6.82 -0.09 8.74
N HIS A 106 -7.45 1.03 9.10
CA HIS A 106 -8.81 1.02 9.64
C HIS A 106 -9.83 0.60 8.57
N ASN A 107 -9.76 1.19 7.38
CA ASN A 107 -10.65 0.83 6.26
C ASN A 107 -10.48 -0.66 5.90
N ALA A 108 -9.25 -1.17 5.88
CA ALA A 108 -8.95 -2.59 5.68
C ALA A 108 -9.62 -3.48 6.76
N ALA A 109 -9.54 -3.08 8.04
CA ALA A 109 -10.18 -3.80 9.14
C ALA A 109 -11.71 -3.83 8.97
N VAL A 110 -12.31 -2.66 8.78
CA VAL A 110 -13.77 -2.53 8.56
C VAL A 110 -14.19 -3.43 7.40
N TRP A 111 -13.47 -3.37 6.30
CA TRP A 111 -13.82 -4.11 5.10
C TRP A 111 -13.68 -5.63 5.28
N MET A 112 -12.54 -6.12 5.80
CA MET A 112 -12.33 -7.55 6.08
C MET A 112 -13.39 -8.10 7.06
N LEU A 113 -13.70 -7.35 8.10
CA LEU A 113 -14.70 -7.76 9.09
C LEU A 113 -16.10 -7.82 8.48
N THR A 114 -16.51 -6.80 7.72
CA THR A 114 -17.82 -6.75 7.06
C THR A 114 -17.98 -7.89 6.04
N GLN A 115 -16.98 -8.17 5.22
CA GLN A 115 -17.02 -9.27 4.25
C GLN A 115 -17.11 -10.65 4.93
N ASN A 116 -16.66 -10.76 6.19
CA ASN A 116 -16.80 -11.96 6.99
C ASN A 116 -18.07 -11.96 7.88
N GLY A 117 -19.01 -11.04 7.63
CA GLY A 117 -20.31 -10.99 8.31
C GLY A 117 -20.24 -10.49 9.76
N VAL A 118 -19.22 -9.69 10.09
CA VAL A 118 -19.07 -9.08 11.42
C VAL A 118 -19.70 -7.68 11.43
N ASP A 119 -20.59 -7.41 12.38
CA ASP A 119 -21.08 -6.05 12.63
C ASP A 119 -19.98 -5.21 13.27
N VAL A 120 -19.32 -4.38 12.47
CA VAL A 120 -18.18 -3.56 12.89
C VAL A 120 -18.51 -2.55 13.99
N ARG A 121 -19.79 -2.19 14.18
CA ARG A 121 -20.24 -1.32 15.29
C ARG A 121 -20.08 -1.97 16.64
N LYS A 122 -19.97 -3.31 16.68
CA LYS A 122 -19.72 -4.12 17.87
C LYS A 122 -18.24 -4.45 18.08
N VAL A 123 -17.34 -3.87 17.30
CA VAL A 123 -15.89 -4.04 17.41
C VAL A 123 -15.28 -2.75 17.93
N THR A 124 -14.39 -2.83 18.91
CA THR A 124 -13.69 -1.66 19.43
C THR A 124 -12.38 -1.44 18.69
N PHE A 125 -12.32 -0.43 17.83
CA PHE A 125 -11.07 -0.07 17.15
C PHE A 125 -10.18 0.77 18.06
N ILE A 126 -8.92 0.33 18.24
CA ILE A 126 -7.91 1.02 19.05
C ILE A 126 -6.88 1.66 18.12
N GLN A 127 -6.76 2.98 18.20
CA GLN A 127 -5.74 3.72 17.47
C GLN A 127 -4.39 3.58 18.16
N THR A 128 -3.44 2.89 17.53
CA THR A 128 -2.11 2.60 18.10
C THR A 128 -1.02 3.57 17.66
N GLY A 129 -1.27 4.35 16.60
CA GLY A 129 -0.32 5.30 16.02
C GLY A 129 0.65 4.68 15.02
N SER A 130 1.02 3.41 15.16
CA SER A 130 1.91 2.72 14.21
C SER A 130 1.71 1.21 14.21
N THR A 131 2.14 0.56 13.13
CA THR A 131 2.09 -0.91 12.99
C THR A 131 2.93 -1.62 14.07
N ILE A 132 4.07 -1.03 14.48
CA ILE A 132 4.92 -1.60 15.52
C ILE A 132 4.20 -1.61 16.87
N VAL A 133 3.55 -0.51 17.23
CA VAL A 133 2.76 -0.45 18.49
C VAL A 133 1.56 -1.40 18.43
N SER A 134 0.92 -1.55 17.27
CA SER A 134 -0.13 -2.55 17.06
C SER A 134 0.38 -3.98 17.29
N MET A 135 1.55 -4.31 16.75
CA MET A 135 2.20 -5.60 16.92
C MET A 135 2.50 -5.89 18.41
N ILE A 136 3.11 -4.92 19.10
CA ILE A 136 3.42 -5.03 20.54
C ILE A 136 2.12 -5.21 21.35
N GLY A 137 1.07 -4.45 21.03
CA GLY A 137 -0.22 -4.57 21.71
C GLY A 137 -0.84 -5.95 21.56
N LEU A 138 -0.70 -6.57 20.39
CA LEU A 138 -1.16 -7.94 20.15
C LEU A 138 -0.29 -8.97 20.91
N GLN A 139 1.02 -8.81 20.92
CA GLN A 139 1.94 -9.67 21.69
C GLN A 139 1.68 -9.64 23.19
N GLN A 140 1.32 -8.47 23.73
CA GLN A 140 1.03 -8.27 25.15
C GLN A 140 -0.43 -8.56 25.54
N ASN A 141 -1.26 -9.04 24.59
CA ASN A 141 -2.70 -9.28 24.78
C ASN A 141 -3.51 -8.04 25.24
N SER A 142 -3.00 -6.82 25.00
CA SER A 142 -3.75 -5.58 25.17
C SER A 142 -4.72 -5.32 24.00
N LEU A 143 -4.47 -5.99 22.87
CA LEU A 143 -5.34 -6.09 21.69
C LEU A 143 -5.70 -7.55 21.45
N ASP A 144 -6.94 -7.83 21.06
CA ASP A 144 -7.40 -9.17 20.70
C ASP A 144 -7.01 -9.53 19.25
N ALA A 145 -6.98 -8.51 18.39
CA ALA A 145 -6.50 -8.63 17.00
C ALA A 145 -5.84 -7.33 16.54
N SER A 146 -5.13 -7.37 15.42
CA SER A 146 -4.51 -6.19 14.83
C SER A 146 -4.36 -6.30 13.32
N ILE A 147 -4.36 -5.14 12.65
CA ILE A 147 -4.06 -5.01 11.24
C ILE A 147 -2.57 -4.78 11.05
N LEU A 148 -1.91 -5.72 10.41
CA LEU A 148 -0.49 -5.67 10.11
C LEU A 148 -0.23 -5.79 8.61
N SER A 149 0.98 -5.42 8.19
CA SER A 149 1.48 -5.57 6.83
C SER A 149 2.90 -6.15 6.84
N PRO A 150 3.42 -6.70 5.71
CA PRO A 150 4.79 -7.19 5.66
C PRO A 150 5.84 -6.12 6.02
N PRO A 151 6.90 -6.48 6.76
CA PRO A 151 7.27 -7.82 7.20
C PRO A 151 6.63 -8.27 8.52
N PHE A 152 5.89 -7.40 9.21
CA PHE A 152 5.33 -7.66 10.55
C PHE A 152 4.31 -8.80 10.58
N THR A 153 3.52 -8.98 9.48
CA THR A 153 2.65 -10.15 9.32
C THR A 153 3.45 -11.44 9.45
N GLY A 154 4.54 -11.57 8.67
CA GLY A 154 5.40 -12.75 8.70
C GLY A 154 6.06 -12.97 10.06
N GLU A 155 6.49 -11.89 10.73
CA GLU A 155 7.09 -11.94 12.06
C GLU A 155 6.12 -12.52 13.09
N MET A 156 4.87 -12.06 13.09
CA MET A 156 3.85 -12.53 14.02
C MET A 156 3.42 -13.97 13.72
N VAL A 157 3.32 -14.35 12.45
CA VAL A 157 3.01 -15.74 12.04
C VAL A 157 4.09 -16.71 12.54
N VAL A 158 5.37 -16.34 12.46
CA VAL A 158 6.47 -17.14 13.02
C VAL A 158 6.36 -17.31 14.53
N GLN A 159 5.80 -16.33 15.25
CA GLN A 159 5.53 -16.37 16.69
C GLN A 159 4.25 -17.14 17.06
N GLY A 160 3.52 -17.70 16.08
CA GLY A 160 2.32 -18.51 16.30
C GLY A 160 0.98 -17.74 16.26
N PHE A 161 1.00 -16.46 15.92
CA PHE A 161 -0.22 -15.70 15.67
C PHE A 161 -0.89 -16.14 14.36
N LYS A 162 -2.22 -16.01 14.30
CA LYS A 162 -3.01 -16.49 13.18
C LYS A 162 -3.47 -15.35 12.29
N VAL A 163 -3.39 -15.55 10.99
CA VAL A 163 -4.06 -14.70 9.99
C VAL A 163 -5.52 -15.13 9.91
N LEU A 164 -6.43 -14.24 10.27
CA LEU A 164 -7.88 -14.46 10.20
C LEU A 164 -8.47 -14.07 8.84
N ALA A 165 -7.92 -13.04 8.21
CA ALA A 165 -8.33 -12.55 6.90
C ALA A 165 -7.21 -11.70 6.27
N LYS A 166 -7.20 -11.61 4.94
CA LYS A 166 -6.32 -10.72 4.16
C LYS A 166 -7.16 -9.80 3.28
N THR A 167 -6.69 -8.59 3.05
CA THR A 167 -7.32 -7.68 2.09
C THR A 167 -7.26 -8.21 0.66
N SER A 168 -6.19 -8.92 0.29
CA SER A 168 -6.04 -9.55 -1.03
C SER A 168 -7.12 -10.58 -1.38
N ASP A 169 -7.75 -11.19 -0.36
CA ASP A 169 -8.77 -12.23 -0.54
C ASP A 169 -10.15 -11.62 -0.84
N VAL A 170 -10.35 -10.37 -0.49
CA VAL A 170 -11.66 -9.74 -0.42
C VAL A 170 -11.79 -8.46 -1.26
N ALA A 171 -10.68 -7.77 -1.66
CA ALA A 171 -10.73 -6.55 -2.48
C ALA A 171 -9.68 -6.50 -3.58
N GLU A 172 -10.10 -5.99 -4.73
CA GLU A 172 -9.21 -5.35 -5.67
C GLU A 172 -9.32 -3.84 -5.49
N SER A 173 -8.20 -3.19 -5.16
CA SER A 173 -8.12 -1.74 -5.00
C SER A 173 -6.70 -1.28 -5.34
N PRO A 174 -6.52 -0.23 -6.16
CA PRO A 174 -5.19 0.25 -6.51
C PRO A 174 -4.43 0.66 -5.24
N PHE A 175 -3.29 -0.01 -5.02
CA PHE A 175 -2.55 0.17 -3.77
C PHE A 175 -1.08 0.45 -4.04
N ASN A 176 -0.58 1.52 -3.44
CA ASN A 176 0.72 2.11 -3.71
C ASN A 176 1.04 2.25 -5.20
N GLY A 177 1.82 3.23 -5.51
CA GLY A 177 2.16 3.56 -6.89
C GLY A 177 2.80 4.92 -6.96
N MET A 178 2.65 5.58 -8.07
CA MET A 178 3.19 6.92 -8.26
C MET A 178 2.06 7.86 -8.71
N ALA A 179 1.87 8.95 -7.98
CA ALA A 179 0.99 10.04 -8.40
C ALA A 179 1.74 11.36 -8.41
N THR A 180 1.35 12.26 -9.29
CA THR A 180 1.96 13.59 -9.49
C THR A 180 0.90 14.62 -9.82
N SER A 181 1.26 15.92 -9.83
CA SER A 181 0.35 16.98 -10.27
C SER A 181 0.20 17.02 -11.79
N VAL A 182 -0.97 17.46 -12.26
CA VAL A 182 -1.23 17.68 -13.68
C VAL A 182 -0.26 18.71 -14.27
N ASP A 183 0.12 19.72 -13.49
CA ASP A 183 1.13 20.70 -13.89
C ASP A 183 2.49 20.04 -14.18
N LYS A 184 2.98 19.18 -13.31
CA LYS A 184 4.25 18.47 -13.53
C LYS A 184 4.19 17.50 -14.69
N LEU A 185 3.04 16.85 -14.95
CA LEU A 185 2.86 16.03 -16.14
C LEU A 185 3.08 16.84 -17.43
N ARG A 186 2.64 18.10 -17.46
CA ARG A 186 2.79 19.00 -18.61
C ARG A 186 4.16 19.63 -18.68
N SER A 187 4.68 20.13 -17.56
CA SER A 187 5.91 20.95 -17.53
C SER A 187 7.20 20.11 -17.47
N ARG A 188 7.14 18.85 -16.97
CA ARG A 188 8.34 18.00 -16.76
C ARG A 188 8.15 16.55 -17.22
N PRO A 189 7.61 16.30 -18.44
CA PRO A 189 7.29 14.94 -18.89
C PRO A 189 8.51 14.01 -18.93
N GLU A 190 9.69 14.52 -19.31
CA GLU A 190 10.92 13.73 -19.37
C GLU A 190 11.40 13.29 -17.98
N ARG A 191 11.27 14.14 -16.96
CA ARG A 191 11.61 13.75 -15.59
C ARG A 191 10.68 12.62 -15.10
N ILE A 192 9.39 12.72 -15.42
CA ILE A 192 8.39 11.71 -15.08
C ILE A 192 8.70 10.41 -15.83
N ARG A 193 9.01 10.47 -17.13
CA ARG A 193 9.38 9.32 -17.95
C ARG A 193 10.59 8.56 -17.37
N LYS A 194 11.66 9.28 -17.05
CA LYS A 194 12.86 8.71 -16.42
C LYS A 194 12.58 8.09 -15.07
N SER A 195 11.76 8.74 -14.24
CA SER A 195 11.38 8.21 -12.92
C SER A 195 10.54 6.94 -13.03
N LEU A 196 9.58 6.91 -13.96
CA LEU A 196 8.76 5.72 -14.24
C LEU A 196 9.60 4.58 -14.80
N LYS A 197 10.57 4.87 -15.69
CA LYS A 197 11.47 3.87 -16.26
C LYS A 197 12.32 3.21 -15.17
N ALA A 198 12.94 4.00 -14.30
CA ALA A 198 13.73 3.50 -13.17
C ALA A 198 12.89 2.63 -12.21
N LEU A 199 11.66 3.06 -11.92
CA LEU A 199 10.75 2.29 -11.05
C LEU A 199 10.27 1.01 -11.74
N LEU A 200 9.95 1.04 -13.03
CA LEU A 200 9.51 -0.12 -13.81
C LEU A 200 10.62 -1.18 -13.90
N GLU A 201 11.87 -0.76 -14.10
CA GLU A 201 13.03 -1.67 -14.10
C GLU A 201 13.20 -2.35 -12.75
N SER A 202 13.12 -1.58 -11.66
CA SER A 202 13.11 -2.12 -10.29
C SER A 202 11.99 -3.13 -10.09
N PHE A 203 10.80 -2.77 -10.51
CA PHE A 203 9.61 -3.59 -10.35
C PHE A 203 9.71 -4.91 -11.12
N ARG A 204 10.20 -4.88 -12.36
CA ARG A 204 10.49 -6.06 -13.18
C ARG A 204 11.57 -6.95 -12.53
N ARG A 205 12.65 -6.34 -12.03
CA ARG A 205 13.74 -7.09 -11.37
C ARG A 205 13.26 -7.80 -10.11
N ILE A 206 12.45 -7.15 -9.27
CA ILE A 206 11.83 -7.76 -8.08
C ILE A 206 11.01 -9.00 -8.47
N LYS A 207 10.29 -8.96 -9.59
CA LYS A 207 9.48 -10.09 -10.07
C LYS A 207 10.33 -11.24 -10.63
N GLN A 208 11.44 -10.94 -11.28
CA GLN A 208 12.27 -11.90 -12.02
C GLN A 208 13.34 -12.55 -11.16
N ASP A 209 13.85 -11.84 -10.16
CA ASP A 209 14.93 -12.29 -9.29
C ASP A 209 14.43 -12.49 -7.85
N ARG A 210 13.81 -13.65 -7.60
CA ARG A 210 13.32 -14.02 -6.26
C ARG A 210 14.44 -14.03 -5.24
N SER A 211 15.55 -14.73 -5.53
CA SER A 211 16.66 -14.88 -4.58
C SER A 211 17.27 -13.55 -4.18
N GLY A 212 17.65 -12.72 -5.17
CA GLY A 212 18.22 -11.40 -4.91
C GLY A 212 17.24 -10.45 -4.24
N THR A 213 15.93 -10.61 -4.46
CA THR A 213 14.91 -9.79 -3.78
C THR A 213 14.69 -10.23 -2.33
N VAL A 214 14.67 -11.53 -2.05
CA VAL A 214 14.59 -12.07 -0.67
C VAL A 214 15.81 -11.63 0.13
N ASP A 215 17.01 -11.73 -0.44
CA ASP A 215 18.23 -11.24 0.19
C ASP A 215 18.20 -9.73 0.46
N TYR A 216 17.67 -8.95 -0.49
CA TYR A 216 17.50 -7.51 -0.29
C TYR A 216 16.53 -7.21 0.85
N ILE A 217 15.39 -7.91 0.94
CA ILE A 217 14.44 -7.77 2.04
C ILE A 217 15.12 -8.10 3.37
N ARG A 218 15.80 -9.25 3.44
CA ARG A 218 16.50 -9.71 4.64
C ARG A 218 17.48 -8.66 5.16
N GLN A 219 18.32 -8.12 4.30
CA GLN A 219 19.34 -7.14 4.66
C GLN A 219 18.75 -5.76 4.99
N SER A 220 17.83 -5.26 4.15
CA SER A 220 17.29 -3.91 4.26
C SER A 220 16.32 -3.72 5.43
N PHE A 221 15.60 -4.79 5.80
CA PHE A 221 14.62 -4.77 6.89
C PHE A 221 15.10 -5.52 8.13
N LYS A 222 16.31 -6.12 8.10
CA LYS A 222 16.94 -6.86 9.22
C LYS A 222 16.04 -7.97 9.77
N VAL A 223 15.44 -8.73 8.88
CA VAL A 223 14.55 -9.85 9.20
C VAL A 223 15.21 -11.19 8.85
N SER A 224 14.70 -12.29 9.43
CA SER A 224 15.16 -13.65 9.07
C SER A 224 14.79 -13.97 7.61
N GLU A 225 15.49 -14.95 7.03
CA GLU A 225 15.23 -15.42 5.68
C GLU A 225 13.77 -15.86 5.50
N ARG A 226 13.22 -16.62 6.44
CA ARG A 226 11.82 -17.05 6.44
C ARG A 226 10.83 -15.89 6.41
N ILE A 227 11.09 -14.82 7.16
CA ILE A 227 10.25 -13.61 7.15
C ILE A 227 10.38 -12.87 5.81
N ALA A 228 11.60 -12.80 5.27
CA ALA A 228 11.86 -12.18 3.97
C ALA A 228 11.15 -12.92 2.83
N GLU A 229 11.20 -14.27 2.83
CA GLU A 229 10.50 -15.11 1.87
C GLU A 229 8.98 -14.94 1.94
N ASN A 230 8.41 -14.98 3.15
CA ASN A 230 6.97 -14.74 3.34
C ASN A 230 6.56 -13.36 2.83
N SER A 231 7.34 -12.32 3.17
CA SER A 231 7.09 -10.95 2.70
C SER A 231 7.17 -10.83 1.19
N TYR A 232 8.15 -11.49 0.56
CA TYR A 232 8.26 -11.56 -0.90
C TYR A 232 7.02 -12.22 -1.52
N ASN A 233 6.60 -13.35 -0.99
CA ASN A 233 5.45 -14.07 -1.51
C ASN A 233 4.16 -13.24 -1.38
N GLU A 234 3.95 -12.56 -0.25
CA GLU A 234 2.79 -11.69 -0.04
C GLU A 234 2.75 -10.53 -1.06
N ILE A 235 3.88 -9.82 -1.27
CA ILE A 235 3.91 -8.76 -2.29
C ILE A 235 3.75 -9.32 -3.70
N ARG A 236 4.40 -10.44 -4.01
CA ARG A 236 4.39 -11.03 -5.35
C ARG A 236 3.00 -11.45 -5.80
N GLU A 237 2.18 -11.90 -4.86
CA GLU A 237 0.78 -12.28 -5.09
C GLU A 237 -0.09 -11.13 -5.64
N VAL A 238 0.18 -9.91 -5.19
CA VAL A 238 -0.64 -8.73 -5.55
C VAL A 238 0.06 -7.77 -6.52
N MET A 239 1.31 -8.02 -6.89
CA MET A 239 2.04 -7.19 -7.87
C MET A 239 1.35 -7.23 -9.23
N LEU A 240 1.11 -6.07 -9.80
CA LEU A 240 0.70 -5.93 -11.21
C LEU A 240 1.85 -6.31 -12.16
N ASP A 241 1.57 -6.57 -13.43
CA ASP A 241 2.63 -6.99 -14.35
C ASP A 241 3.53 -5.83 -14.79
N ASP A 242 2.96 -4.66 -14.98
CA ASP A 242 3.61 -3.51 -15.59
C ASP A 242 3.24 -2.18 -14.93
N MET A 243 2.84 -2.22 -13.66
CA MET A 243 2.38 -1.07 -12.87
C MET A 243 1.14 -0.37 -13.47
N ILE A 244 0.38 -1.05 -14.31
CA ILE A 244 -0.89 -0.57 -14.87
C ILE A 244 -2.03 -1.45 -14.35
N MET A 245 -2.96 -0.85 -13.63
CA MET A 245 -4.19 -1.55 -13.24
C MET A 245 -5.14 -1.57 -14.45
N PRO A 246 -5.70 -2.74 -14.83
CA PRO A 246 -6.68 -2.83 -15.91
C PRO A 246 -7.88 -1.90 -15.67
N GLU A 247 -8.37 -1.26 -16.71
CA GLU A 247 -9.42 -0.23 -16.59
C GLU A 247 -10.70 -0.77 -15.96
N GLU A 248 -11.14 -1.98 -16.33
CA GLU A 248 -12.31 -2.62 -15.71
C GLU A 248 -12.15 -2.80 -14.19
N ARG A 249 -10.96 -3.24 -13.74
CA ARG A 249 -10.67 -3.42 -12.32
C ARG A 249 -10.57 -2.07 -11.59
N LEU A 250 -9.96 -1.08 -12.24
CA LEU A 250 -9.85 0.26 -11.69
C LEU A 250 -11.23 0.89 -11.53
N GLN A 251 -12.12 0.77 -12.54
CA GLN A 251 -13.50 1.29 -12.45
C GLN A 251 -14.27 0.67 -11.27
N LYS A 252 -14.23 -0.67 -11.16
CA LYS A 252 -14.83 -1.37 -10.01
C LYS A 252 -14.26 -0.90 -8.67
N ALA A 253 -12.94 -0.68 -8.60
CA ALA A 253 -12.29 -0.20 -7.40
C ALA A 253 -12.72 1.23 -7.04
N LEU A 254 -12.86 2.13 -8.03
CA LEU A 254 -13.29 3.52 -7.82
C LEU A 254 -14.74 3.63 -7.32
N GLU A 255 -15.58 2.69 -7.70
CA GLU A 255 -17.00 2.60 -7.31
C GLU A 255 -17.22 1.77 -6.03
N GLY A 256 -16.25 0.94 -5.68
CA GLY A 256 -16.36 -0.01 -4.58
C GLY A 256 -16.33 0.63 -3.18
N PRO A 257 -16.90 -0.07 -2.19
CA PRO A 257 -17.04 0.45 -0.82
C PRO A 257 -15.70 0.66 -0.09
N TYR A 258 -14.60 0.06 -0.60
CA TYR A 258 -13.27 0.29 -0.06
C TYR A 258 -12.69 1.67 -0.43
N SER A 259 -13.08 2.18 -1.61
CA SER A 259 -12.52 3.42 -2.17
C SER A 259 -13.48 4.60 -2.10
N ARG A 260 -14.75 4.38 -1.77
CA ARG A 260 -15.79 5.40 -1.80
C ARG A 260 -16.78 5.21 -0.64
N SER A 261 -17.03 6.29 0.09
CA SER A 261 -18.11 6.36 1.05
C SER A 261 -19.43 6.70 0.36
N GLU A 262 -20.55 6.35 1.00
CA GLU A 262 -21.87 6.69 0.50
C GLU A 262 -22.02 8.21 0.38
N GLY A 263 -22.56 8.70 -0.76
CA GLY A 263 -22.72 10.13 -1.03
C GLY A 263 -21.49 10.85 -1.61
N GLU A 264 -20.31 10.21 -1.70
CA GLU A 264 -19.15 10.84 -2.32
C GLU A 264 -19.24 10.86 -3.85
N LYS A 265 -18.56 11.84 -4.48
CA LYS A 265 -18.50 12.01 -5.95
C LYS A 265 -17.96 10.74 -6.62
N SER A 266 -18.65 10.24 -7.62
CA SER A 266 -18.10 9.24 -8.54
C SER A 266 -17.00 9.87 -9.40
N LEU A 267 -15.93 9.10 -9.63
CA LEU A 267 -14.81 9.53 -10.45
C LEU A 267 -14.72 8.65 -11.70
N SER A 268 -14.49 9.26 -12.85
CA SER A 268 -14.09 8.53 -14.04
C SER A 268 -12.60 8.16 -13.99
N ILE A 269 -12.21 7.12 -14.73
CA ILE A 269 -10.82 6.70 -14.83
C ILE A 269 -9.91 7.85 -15.28
N ASN A 270 -10.34 8.61 -16.28
CA ASN A 270 -9.59 9.72 -16.84
C ASN A 270 -9.42 10.91 -15.88
N GLU A 271 -10.30 11.07 -14.89
CA GLU A 271 -10.10 12.06 -13.83
C GLU A 271 -8.95 11.63 -12.90
N VAL A 272 -8.75 10.34 -12.70
CA VAL A 272 -7.84 9.76 -11.70
C VAL A 272 -6.49 9.40 -12.28
N VAL A 273 -6.43 8.71 -13.42
CA VAL A 273 -5.19 8.15 -13.95
C VAL A 273 -4.72 8.78 -15.26
N ASP A 274 -3.40 8.76 -15.46
CA ASP A 274 -2.76 9.00 -16.74
C ASP A 274 -1.57 8.04 -16.89
N TYR A 275 -1.77 6.95 -17.63
CA TYR A 275 -0.74 5.96 -17.91
C TYR A 275 -0.03 6.20 -19.26
N SER A 276 -0.24 7.33 -19.92
CA SER A 276 0.30 7.59 -21.27
C SER A 276 1.81 7.43 -21.34
N ILE A 277 2.55 8.07 -20.42
CA ILE A 277 4.01 7.96 -20.33
C ILE A 277 4.45 6.53 -19.99
N LEU A 278 3.79 5.87 -19.03
CA LEU A 278 4.15 4.51 -18.65
C LEU A 278 3.90 3.50 -19.78
N ARG A 279 2.82 3.66 -20.53
CA ARG A 279 2.53 2.84 -21.73
C ARG A 279 3.62 2.97 -22.82
N SER A 280 4.24 4.15 -22.96
CA SER A 280 5.32 4.37 -23.93
C SER A 280 6.67 3.72 -23.54
N LEU A 281 6.78 3.16 -22.34
CA LEU A 281 7.98 2.47 -21.81
C LEU A 281 7.92 0.93 -21.96
N ARG A 282 6.86 0.42 -22.60
CA ARG A 282 6.66 -1.02 -22.82
C ARG A 282 7.47 -1.57 -24.00
#